data_8d7b6b503bbb4846d5e20c8931dd1e8b
#
_entry.id   8d7b6b503bbb4846d5e20c8931dd1e8b
#
_cell.length_a   1.000
_cell.length_b   1.000
_cell.length_c   1.000
_cell.angle_alpha   90.00
_cell.angle_beta   90.00
_cell.angle_gamma   90.00
#
_symmetry.space_group_name_H-M   'P 1'
#
loop_
_entity.id
_entity.type
_entity.pdbx_description
1 polymer ?
#
loop_
_entity_poly.entity_id
_entity_poly.type
_entity_poly.pdbx_seq_one_letter_code
_entity_poly.pdbx_strand_id
1 'polypeptide(L)'
;MADAMSELVERSNAVLMQNYGRFPVVIDRGEGAYLWDVNGKRYLDLFAGFGGAILGHAHPALVEAVREQAGRLWHVGNTFYTRPQLELAERLNRHA
;
A
#
# COMPACT_ATOMS: atom_id res chain seq x y z
N MET A 1 17.25 9.97 -24.78
CA MET A 1 15.83 9.61 -24.57
C MET A 1 15.54 9.51 -23.08
N ALA A 2 14.44 10.10 -22.66
CA ALA A 2 13.95 9.87 -21.31
C ALA A 2 13.51 8.40 -21.19
N ASP A 3 13.88 7.71 -20.10
CA ASP A 3 13.41 6.38 -19.83
C ASP A 3 11.98 6.43 -19.22
N ALA A 4 11.37 5.27 -19.02
CA ALA A 4 10.02 5.17 -18.47
C ALA A 4 9.87 5.86 -17.12
N MET A 5 10.90 5.77 -16.26
CA MET A 5 10.87 6.41 -14.94
C MET A 5 10.89 7.92 -15.03
N SER A 6 11.78 8.48 -15.86
CA SER A 6 11.85 9.94 -16.06
C SER A 6 10.54 10.50 -16.61
N GLU A 7 9.95 9.82 -17.58
CA GLU A 7 8.66 10.21 -18.15
C GLU A 7 7.55 10.21 -17.09
N LEU A 8 7.47 9.19 -16.27
CA LEU A 8 6.45 9.08 -15.21
C LEU A 8 6.63 10.16 -14.13
N VAL A 9 7.87 10.46 -13.76
CA VAL A 9 8.17 11.54 -12.81
C VAL A 9 7.71 12.88 -13.39
N GLU A 10 8.07 13.17 -14.63
CA GLU A 10 7.69 14.41 -15.30
C GLU A 10 6.16 14.57 -15.39
N ARG A 11 5.46 13.52 -15.82
CA ARG A 11 3.99 13.53 -15.89
C ARG A 11 3.35 13.72 -14.52
N SER A 12 3.92 13.07 -13.49
CA SER A 12 3.43 13.22 -12.11
C SER A 12 3.58 14.65 -11.61
N ASN A 13 4.75 15.26 -11.86
CA ASN A 13 5.00 16.64 -11.45
C ASN A 13 4.10 17.65 -12.17
N ALA A 14 3.62 17.31 -13.35
CA ALA A 14 2.71 18.17 -14.10
C ALA A 14 1.28 18.21 -13.54
N VAL A 15 0.83 17.15 -12.83
CA VAL A 15 -0.56 17.00 -12.42
C VAL A 15 -0.77 16.85 -10.92
N LEU A 16 0.26 16.46 -10.17
CA LEU A 16 0.15 16.30 -8.72
C LEU A 16 0.50 17.62 -8.02
N MET A 17 -0.20 17.89 -6.92
CA MET A 17 0.15 19.00 -6.04
C MET A 17 1.56 18.77 -5.48
N GLN A 18 2.40 19.81 -5.52
CA GLN A 18 3.80 19.73 -5.08
C GLN A 18 3.93 19.99 -3.58
N ASN A 19 3.16 19.28 -2.77
CA ASN A 19 3.16 19.40 -1.30
C ASN A 19 4.13 18.42 -0.62
N TYR A 20 4.81 17.56 -1.38
CA TYR A 20 5.84 16.65 -0.88
C TYR A 20 7.11 16.77 -1.73
N GLY A 21 8.27 16.71 -1.08
CA GLY A 21 9.53 16.46 -1.77
C GLY A 21 9.68 14.96 -2.02
N ARG A 22 9.69 14.55 -3.29
CA ARG A 22 9.77 13.13 -3.66
C ARG A 22 11.13 12.83 -4.29
N PHE A 23 11.64 11.64 -4.00
CA PHE A 23 12.77 11.10 -4.77
C PHE A 23 12.30 10.77 -6.19
N PRO A 24 13.15 10.98 -7.23
CA PRO A 24 12.78 10.71 -8.60
C PRO A 24 12.81 9.22 -8.92
N VAL A 25 12.08 8.43 -8.14
CA VAL A 25 11.99 6.98 -8.25
C VAL A 25 10.51 6.60 -8.29
N VAL A 26 10.13 5.84 -9.30
CA VAL A 26 8.76 5.33 -9.44
C VAL A 26 8.77 3.86 -9.05
N ILE A 27 8.16 3.55 -7.92
CA ILE A 27 8.04 2.18 -7.42
C ILE A 27 6.88 1.50 -8.14
N ASP A 28 7.13 0.28 -8.61
CA ASP A 28 6.16 -0.50 -9.37
C ASP A 28 5.55 -1.64 -8.55
N ARG A 29 6.37 -2.35 -7.79
CA ARG A 29 5.91 -3.50 -7.00
C ARG A 29 6.76 -3.71 -5.75
N GLY A 30 6.26 -4.55 -4.86
CA GLY A 30 6.98 -4.93 -3.64
C GLY A 30 6.68 -6.36 -3.24
N GLU A 31 7.64 -6.98 -2.56
CA GLU A 31 7.52 -8.32 -1.98
C GLU A 31 8.41 -8.42 -0.75
N GLY A 32 7.82 -8.73 0.39
CA GLY A 32 8.56 -8.78 1.65
C GLY A 32 9.22 -7.44 1.96
N ALA A 33 10.51 -7.43 2.19
CA ALA A 33 11.28 -6.23 2.50
C ALA A 33 11.83 -5.52 1.24
N TYR A 34 11.45 -5.96 0.05
CA TYR A 34 12.00 -5.42 -1.19
C TYR A 34 10.97 -4.68 -2.02
N LEU A 35 11.44 -3.65 -2.71
CA LEU A 35 10.69 -2.88 -3.69
C LEU A 35 11.43 -2.91 -5.02
N TRP A 36 10.69 -2.81 -6.11
CA TRP A 36 11.26 -2.67 -7.46
C TRP A 36 10.68 -1.44 -8.12
N ASP A 37 11.56 -0.68 -8.77
CA ASP A 37 11.12 0.45 -9.57
C ASP A 37 10.67 -0.01 -10.97
N VAL A 38 10.14 0.94 -11.74
CA VAL A 38 9.65 0.66 -13.10
C VAL A 38 10.75 0.23 -14.08
N ASN A 39 12.01 0.43 -13.73
CA ASN A 39 13.15 -0.04 -14.51
C ASN A 39 13.66 -1.42 -14.03
N GLY A 40 13.01 -2.00 -13.03
CA GLY A 40 13.37 -3.30 -12.50
C GLY A 40 14.49 -3.30 -11.45
N LYS A 41 14.95 -2.13 -11.03
CA LYS A 41 15.96 -2.03 -9.97
C LYS A 41 15.31 -2.36 -8.62
N ARG A 42 15.99 -3.19 -7.83
CA ARG A 42 15.56 -3.63 -6.52
C ARG A 42 16.12 -2.74 -5.41
N TYR A 43 15.28 -2.45 -4.43
CA TYR A 43 15.66 -1.70 -3.24
C TYR A 43 15.28 -2.48 -1.99
N LEU A 44 16.12 -2.41 -0.96
CA LEU A 44 15.75 -2.88 0.37
C LEU A 44 14.96 -1.75 1.07
N ASP A 45 13.73 -2.05 1.46
CA ASP A 45 12.88 -1.08 2.15
C ASP A 45 13.11 -1.16 3.67
N LEU A 46 13.83 -0.19 4.21
CA LEU A 46 14.04 -0.04 5.65
C LEU A 46 13.11 1.02 6.26
N PHE A 47 12.20 1.55 5.47
CA PHE A 47 11.33 2.66 5.89
C PHE A 47 9.88 2.20 6.15
N ALA A 48 9.39 1.23 5.40
CA ALA A 48 8.07 0.62 5.54
C ALA A 48 6.91 1.64 5.46
N GLY A 49 7.07 2.71 4.66
CA GLY A 49 6.02 3.71 4.46
C GLY A 49 5.58 4.37 5.77
N PHE A 50 6.53 4.86 6.57
CA PHE A 50 6.30 5.39 7.92
C PHE A 50 5.72 4.34 8.88
N GLY A 51 6.10 3.08 8.69
CA GLY A 51 5.66 1.97 9.54
C GLY A 51 4.33 1.34 9.11
N GLY A 52 3.75 1.76 8.00
CA GLY A 52 2.48 1.19 7.52
C GLY A 52 2.61 -0.21 6.94
N ALA A 53 3.78 -0.57 6.43
CA ALA A 53 4.02 -1.88 5.82
C ALA A 53 4.81 -2.81 6.76
N ILE A 54 4.36 -2.94 8.01
CA ILE A 54 5.08 -3.69 9.06
C ILE A 54 5.17 -5.19 8.78
N LEU A 55 4.27 -5.76 7.98
CA LEU A 55 4.30 -7.18 7.58
C LEU A 55 5.03 -7.39 6.25
N GLY A 56 5.68 -6.37 5.74
CA GLY A 56 6.29 -6.41 4.41
C GLY A 56 5.27 -6.11 3.31
N HIS A 57 5.77 -6.04 2.08
CA HIS A 57 4.97 -5.75 0.91
C HIS A 57 4.30 -7.02 0.39
N ALA A 58 3.05 -6.91 0.00
CA ALA A 58 2.27 -8.00 -0.62
C ALA A 58 2.29 -9.30 0.21
N HIS A 59 2.16 -9.19 1.53
CA HIS A 59 2.10 -10.37 2.40
C HIS A 59 0.96 -11.28 1.94
N PRO A 60 1.21 -12.57 1.67
CA PRO A 60 0.20 -13.46 1.08
C PRO A 60 -1.12 -13.52 1.85
N ALA A 61 -1.07 -13.56 3.18
CA ALA A 61 -2.28 -13.61 4.01
C ALA A 61 -3.10 -12.32 3.90
N LEU A 62 -2.43 -11.16 3.82
CA LEU A 62 -3.12 -9.87 3.66
C LEU A 62 -3.71 -9.74 2.26
N VAL A 63 -2.96 -10.14 1.24
CA VAL A 63 -3.45 -10.12 -0.15
C VAL A 63 -4.72 -10.94 -0.27
N GLU A 64 -4.73 -12.16 0.28
CA GLU A 64 -5.90 -13.03 0.21
C GLU A 64 -7.09 -12.47 0.99
N ALA A 65 -6.86 -11.92 2.19
CA ALA A 65 -7.91 -11.30 2.99
C ALA A 65 -8.55 -10.11 2.26
N VAL A 66 -7.74 -9.26 1.62
CA VAL A 66 -8.22 -8.12 0.85
C VAL A 66 -9.00 -8.60 -0.38
N ARG A 67 -8.48 -9.59 -1.10
CA ARG A 67 -9.18 -10.16 -2.27
C ARG A 67 -10.55 -10.69 -1.91
N GLU A 68 -10.63 -11.48 -0.85
CA GLU A 68 -11.89 -12.08 -0.41
C GLU A 68 -12.88 -10.99 0.01
N GLN A 69 -12.45 -10.06 0.86
CA GLN A 69 -13.34 -9.01 1.35
C GLN A 69 -13.74 -8.01 0.27
N ALA A 70 -12.84 -7.71 -0.67
CA ALA A 70 -13.13 -6.81 -1.79
C ALA A 70 -14.25 -7.36 -2.68
N GLY A 71 -14.38 -8.70 -2.78
CA GLY A 71 -15.45 -9.35 -3.52
C GLY A 71 -16.78 -9.44 -2.77
N ARG A 72 -16.80 -9.11 -1.48
CA ARG A 72 -18.00 -9.25 -0.64
C ARG A 72 -18.63 -7.92 -0.28
N LEU A 73 -17.87 -7.03 0.35
CA LEU A 73 -18.40 -5.77 0.84
C LEU A 73 -17.25 -4.82 1.17
N TRP A 74 -17.36 -3.57 0.69
CA TRP A 74 -16.37 -2.54 0.95
C TRP A 74 -16.78 -1.59 2.07
N HIS A 75 -18.02 -1.09 2.01
CA HIS A 75 -18.47 -0.07 2.93
C HIS A 75 -19.99 0.03 2.97
N VAL A 76 -20.54 0.19 4.18
CA VAL A 76 -21.97 0.44 4.37
C VAL A 76 -22.26 1.58 5.35
N GLY A 77 -21.21 2.17 5.94
CA GLY A 77 -21.37 3.18 7.00
C GLY A 77 -21.74 2.58 8.35
N ASN A 78 -21.73 3.42 9.38
CA ASN A 78 -21.95 2.97 10.77
C ASN A 78 -23.43 2.83 11.16
N THR A 79 -24.34 3.03 10.22
CA THR A 79 -25.77 2.78 10.46
C THR A 79 -26.08 1.29 10.59
N PHE A 80 -25.23 0.45 10.02
CA PHE A 80 -25.37 -1.00 10.05
C PHE A 80 -24.17 -1.65 10.74
N TYR A 81 -24.37 -2.87 11.22
CA TYR A 81 -23.30 -3.69 11.76
C TYR A 81 -22.64 -4.52 10.65
N THR A 82 -21.35 -4.79 10.80
CA THR A 82 -20.63 -5.72 9.93
C THR A 82 -19.80 -6.68 10.77
N ARG A 83 -19.65 -7.91 10.31
CA ARG A 83 -18.90 -8.92 11.05
C ARG A 83 -17.42 -8.60 11.21
N PRO A 84 -16.70 -8.16 10.16
CA PRO A 84 -15.28 -7.82 10.31
C PRO A 84 -15.00 -6.76 11.36
N GLN A 85 -15.85 -5.73 11.45
CA GLN A 85 -15.71 -4.68 12.46
C GLN A 85 -15.89 -5.25 13.88
N LEU A 86 -16.90 -6.07 14.08
CA LEU A 86 -17.14 -6.72 15.36
C LEU A 86 -15.97 -7.59 15.78
N GLU A 87 -15.50 -8.46 14.89
CA GLU A 87 -14.40 -9.38 15.18
C GLU A 87 -13.11 -8.63 15.52
N LEU A 88 -12.81 -7.53 14.82
CA LEU A 88 -11.67 -6.68 15.13
C LEU A 88 -11.81 -6.06 16.52
N ALA A 89 -12.97 -5.48 16.82
CA ALA A 89 -13.22 -4.86 18.10
C ALA A 89 -13.09 -5.86 19.26
N GLU A 90 -13.61 -7.07 19.09
CA GLU A 90 -13.47 -8.13 20.08
C GLU A 90 -12.00 -8.51 20.31
N ARG A 91 -11.21 -8.65 19.26
CA ARG A 91 -9.78 -8.94 19.37
C ARG A 91 -9.01 -7.83 20.08
N LEU A 92 -9.28 -6.58 19.73
CA LEU A 92 -8.64 -5.44 20.38
C LEU A 92 -8.98 -5.39 21.88
N ASN A 93 -10.22 -5.63 22.24
CA ASN A 93 -10.64 -5.65 23.63
C ASN A 93 -9.98 -6.76 24.45
N ARG A 94 -9.73 -7.91 23.82
CA ARG A 94 -9.05 -9.03 24.51
C ARG A 94 -7.57 -8.75 24.79
N HIS A 95 -6.94 -7.91 23.97
CA HIS A 95 -5.50 -7.63 24.05
C HIS A 95 -5.17 -6.26 24.64
N ALA A 96 -6.16 -5.46 24.92
CA ALA A 96 -5.97 -4.13 25.53
C ALA A 96 -5.89 -4.16 27.04
#